data_2775f623d8ecf0f9e8e63c5572d5ddbb
#
_entry.id   2775f623d8ecf0f9e8e63c5572d5ddbb
#
_cell.length_a   1.000
_cell.length_b   1.000
_cell.length_c   1.000
_cell.angle_alpha   90.00
_cell.angle_beta   90.00
_cell.angle_gamma   90.00
#
_symmetry.space_group_name_H-M   'P 1'
#
loop_
_entity.id
_entity.type
_entity.pdbx_description
1 polymer ?
#
loop_
_entity_poly.entity_id
_entity_poly.type
_entity_poly.pdbx_seq_one_letter_code
_entity_poly.pdbx_strand_id
1 'polypeptide(L)'
;MLKIKTKKQGAELTSIQCDGKEMLFDGKTFWNRQSPILFPIVGRIKDSKTEIEGQIYEMSQHGFARDMEFNQIEENHYVLTYNEETLKKYPYKFELHVIYQIIEDTLQVEYQVKNIDNKKIYFGLGGHPAFSCDYSTGQYEIVFDEKEDKIKFLKLKNGLIDTEKANNILEN
;
A
#
# COMPACT_ATOMS: atom_id res chain seq x y z
N MET A 1 25.05 0.31 -6.12
CA MET A 1 24.44 1.63 -5.80
C MET A 1 22.93 1.55 -6.02
N LEU A 2 22.16 1.92 -5.00
CA LEU A 2 20.71 1.93 -5.04
C LEU A 2 20.16 3.16 -5.78
N LYS A 3 19.17 2.98 -6.65
CA LYS A 3 18.46 4.07 -7.36
C LYS A 3 16.99 3.76 -7.41
N ILE A 4 16.15 4.79 -7.33
CA ILE A 4 14.70 4.65 -7.43
C ILE A 4 14.11 5.54 -8.50
N LYS A 5 12.89 5.19 -8.95
CA LYS A 5 12.02 6.06 -9.73
C LYS A 5 10.63 6.03 -9.13
N THR A 6 9.99 7.18 -9.10
CA THR A 6 8.65 7.39 -8.57
C THR A 6 7.80 8.13 -9.60
N LYS A 7 6.48 8.13 -9.43
CA LYS A 7 5.55 8.92 -10.24
C LYS A 7 4.52 9.61 -9.36
N LYS A 8 3.95 10.72 -9.79
CA LYS A 8 2.91 11.47 -9.06
C LYS A 8 1.61 10.69 -8.91
N GLN A 9 1.23 9.91 -9.93
CA GLN A 9 0.05 9.03 -9.87
C GLN A 9 0.25 7.98 -8.77
N GLY A 10 -0.57 8.06 -7.71
CA GLY A 10 -0.50 7.17 -6.55
C GLY A 10 0.75 7.36 -5.68
N ALA A 11 1.58 8.37 -5.94
CA ALA A 11 2.94 8.51 -5.41
C ALA A 11 3.74 7.19 -5.56
N GLU A 12 3.47 6.42 -6.62
CA GLU A 12 3.92 5.04 -6.74
C GLU A 12 5.41 4.94 -7.05
N LEU A 13 6.09 4.06 -6.34
CA LEU A 13 7.46 3.65 -6.64
C LEU A 13 7.44 2.71 -7.85
N THR A 14 8.16 3.08 -8.91
CA THR A 14 8.10 2.38 -10.21
C THR A 14 9.41 1.71 -10.62
N SER A 15 10.48 1.90 -9.85
CA SER A 15 11.75 1.24 -10.06
C SER A 15 12.56 1.24 -8.77
N ILE A 16 13.18 0.12 -8.47
CA ILE A 16 14.25 -0.01 -7.49
C ILE A 16 15.40 -0.72 -8.19
N GLN A 17 16.49 -0.03 -8.44
CA GLN A 17 17.67 -0.62 -9.06
C GLN A 17 18.79 -0.76 -8.03
N CYS A 18 19.30 -1.98 -7.89
CA CYS A 18 20.49 -2.28 -7.12
C CYS A 18 21.61 -2.73 -8.08
N ASP A 19 22.68 -1.94 -8.19
CA ASP A 19 23.82 -2.19 -9.10
C ASP A 19 23.39 -2.47 -10.55
N GLY A 20 22.38 -1.73 -11.02
CA GLY A 20 21.84 -1.84 -12.37
C GLY A 20 20.80 -2.93 -12.58
N LYS A 21 20.55 -3.78 -11.58
CA LYS A 21 19.50 -4.82 -11.63
C LYS A 21 18.19 -4.23 -11.09
N GLU A 22 17.11 -4.36 -11.88
CA GLU A 22 15.76 -3.98 -11.45
C GLU A 22 15.19 -5.00 -10.46
N MET A 23 14.68 -4.51 -9.34
CA MET A 23 14.15 -5.32 -8.25
C MET A 23 12.63 -5.38 -8.22
N LEU A 24 11.94 -4.41 -8.86
CA LEU A 24 10.49 -4.42 -8.97
C LEU A 24 10.03 -5.17 -10.22
N PHE A 25 8.81 -5.68 -10.14
CA PHE A 25 8.07 -6.21 -11.28
C PHE A 25 7.88 -5.14 -12.37
N ASP A 26 7.81 -5.55 -13.63
CA ASP A 26 7.78 -4.64 -14.80
C ASP A 26 6.52 -3.76 -14.92
N GLY A 27 5.47 -4.10 -14.16
CA GLY A 27 4.19 -3.39 -14.20
C GLY A 27 3.40 -3.57 -15.49
N LYS A 28 3.66 -4.63 -16.28
CA LYS A 28 3.04 -4.82 -17.61
C LYS A 28 2.53 -6.22 -17.87
N THR A 29 3.32 -7.26 -17.52
CA THR A 29 3.09 -8.62 -17.98
C THR A 29 1.74 -9.20 -17.53
N PHE A 30 1.36 -9.04 -16.26
CA PHE A 30 0.10 -9.55 -15.70
C PHE A 30 -0.54 -8.61 -14.68
N TRP A 31 0.11 -7.53 -14.34
CA TRP A 31 -0.39 -6.51 -13.41
C TRP A 31 0.15 -5.13 -13.81
N ASN A 32 -0.72 -4.15 -13.92
CA ASN A 32 -0.37 -2.81 -14.40
C ASN A 32 0.11 -1.85 -13.30
N ARG A 33 0.62 -2.39 -12.20
CA ARG A 33 1.19 -1.64 -11.06
C ARG A 33 2.48 -2.27 -10.61
N GLN A 34 3.25 -1.55 -9.81
CA GLN A 34 4.54 -1.99 -9.30
C GLN A 34 4.62 -1.94 -7.77
N SER A 35 4.24 -0.82 -7.15
CA SER A 35 4.25 -0.65 -5.69
C SER A 35 3.17 0.33 -5.23
N PRO A 36 1.89 0.02 -5.45
CA PRO A 36 0.81 0.92 -5.10
C PRO A 36 0.66 1.10 -3.59
N ILE A 37 0.21 2.29 -3.19
CA ILE A 37 -0.08 2.64 -1.81
C ILE A 37 -1.56 2.39 -1.55
N LEU A 38 -1.84 1.71 -0.46
CA LEU A 38 -3.18 1.29 -0.06
C LEU A 38 -3.70 2.23 1.02
N PHE A 39 -4.70 3.05 0.69
CA PHE A 39 -5.31 4.01 1.61
C PHE A 39 -6.69 4.46 1.06
N PRO A 40 -7.72 4.66 1.88
CA PRO A 40 -7.76 4.54 3.34
C PRO A 40 -8.15 3.15 3.84
N ILE A 41 -8.14 2.12 2.99
CA ILE A 41 -8.35 0.73 3.39
C ILE A 41 -7.30 -0.18 2.76
N VAL A 42 -7.00 -1.28 3.45
CA VAL A 42 -6.21 -2.40 2.94
C VAL A 42 -7.13 -3.59 2.71
N GLY A 43 -7.06 -4.20 1.51
CA GLY A 43 -7.95 -5.31 1.15
C GLY A 43 -9.28 -4.84 0.58
N ARG A 44 -10.29 -5.69 0.71
CA ARG A 44 -11.65 -5.48 0.19
C ARG A 44 -12.65 -5.41 1.33
N ILE A 45 -13.62 -4.51 1.23
CA ILE A 45 -14.79 -4.47 2.10
C ILE A 45 -15.98 -5.15 1.42
N LYS A 46 -16.91 -5.65 2.21
CA LYS A 46 -18.11 -6.33 1.72
C LYS A 46 -18.93 -5.39 0.82
N ASP A 47 -19.34 -5.90 -0.33
CA ASP A 47 -20.14 -5.19 -1.33
C ASP A 47 -19.54 -3.85 -1.80
N SER A 48 -18.22 -3.64 -1.56
CA SER A 48 -17.50 -2.39 -1.81
C SER A 48 -18.14 -1.17 -1.13
N LYS A 49 -18.81 -1.37 0.00
CA LYS A 49 -19.55 -0.34 0.73
C LYS A 49 -19.17 -0.34 2.21
N THR A 50 -19.12 0.84 2.78
CA THR A 50 -18.94 1.05 4.22
C THR A 50 -19.90 2.11 4.71
N GLU A 51 -20.33 1.97 5.96
CA GLU A 51 -21.15 2.99 6.64
C GLU A 51 -20.25 3.83 7.54
N ILE A 52 -20.32 5.13 7.37
CA ILE A 52 -19.61 6.11 8.19
C ILE A 52 -20.64 7.16 8.64
N GLU A 53 -20.83 7.27 9.95
CA GLU A 53 -21.77 8.25 10.56
C GLU A 53 -23.19 8.16 9.97
N GLY A 54 -23.69 6.93 9.72
CA GLY A 54 -25.04 6.70 9.21
C GLY A 54 -25.18 6.89 7.69
N GLN A 55 -24.10 7.19 6.96
CA GLN A 55 -24.10 7.33 5.50
C GLN A 55 -23.28 6.22 4.84
N ILE A 56 -23.76 5.76 3.68
CA ILE A 56 -23.08 4.70 2.89
C ILE A 56 -22.10 5.35 1.91
N TYR A 57 -20.88 4.87 1.93
CA TYR A 57 -19.80 5.27 1.03
C TYR A 57 -19.31 4.06 0.22
N GLU A 58 -19.02 4.27 -1.06
CA GLU A 58 -18.44 3.25 -1.92
C GLU A 58 -16.91 3.35 -1.87
N MET A 59 -16.26 2.19 -1.67
CA MET A 59 -14.81 2.11 -1.59
C MET A 59 -14.31 0.90 -2.37
N SER A 60 -13.47 1.14 -3.36
CA SER A 60 -12.83 0.07 -4.11
C SER A 60 -11.82 -0.70 -3.26
N GLN A 61 -11.45 -1.90 -3.71
CA GLN A 61 -10.37 -2.68 -3.08
C GLN A 61 -9.10 -1.82 -2.96
N HIS A 62 -8.51 -1.79 -1.76
CA HIS A 62 -7.32 -1.02 -1.41
C HIS A 62 -7.50 0.50 -1.37
N GLY A 63 -8.74 0.97 -1.37
CA GLY A 63 -9.04 2.40 -1.33
C GLY A 63 -8.77 3.10 -2.65
N PHE A 64 -8.46 4.40 -2.59
CA PHE A 64 -8.36 5.26 -3.77
C PHE A 64 -6.99 5.93 -3.96
N ALA A 65 -6.13 5.98 -2.95
CA ALA A 65 -4.90 6.77 -3.02
C ALA A 65 -4.02 6.41 -4.22
N ARG A 66 -3.92 5.13 -4.54
CA ARG A 66 -3.16 4.62 -5.70
C ARG A 66 -3.66 5.11 -7.06
N ASP A 67 -4.89 5.63 -7.12
CA ASP A 67 -5.56 6.11 -8.33
C ASP A 67 -5.62 7.65 -8.40
N MET A 68 -5.13 8.34 -7.35
CA MET A 68 -5.11 9.79 -7.25
C MET A 68 -3.75 10.36 -7.69
N GLU A 69 -3.77 11.58 -8.21
CA GLU A 69 -2.53 12.33 -8.44
C GLU A 69 -2.11 13.04 -7.17
N PHE A 70 -0.86 12.81 -6.73
CA PHE A 70 -0.26 13.47 -5.59
C PHE A 70 0.51 14.71 -6.02
N ASN A 71 0.52 15.73 -5.18
CA ASN A 71 1.40 16.86 -5.32
C ASN A 71 2.80 16.47 -4.85
N GLN A 72 3.79 16.66 -5.71
CA GLN A 72 5.19 16.54 -5.32
C GLN A 72 5.65 17.86 -4.70
N ILE A 73 6.01 17.83 -3.43
CA ILE A 73 6.43 19.03 -2.69
C ILE A 73 7.96 19.15 -2.58
N GLU A 74 8.67 18.00 -2.62
CA GLU A 74 10.12 17.90 -2.68
C GLU A 74 10.51 16.69 -3.54
N GLU A 75 11.80 16.50 -3.80
CA GLU A 75 12.27 15.29 -4.47
C GLU A 75 11.86 14.05 -3.66
N ASN A 76 11.15 13.12 -4.32
CA ASN A 76 10.63 11.89 -3.69
C ASN A 76 9.72 12.08 -2.47
N HIS A 77 9.13 13.27 -2.31
CA HIS A 77 8.13 13.56 -1.28
C HIS A 77 6.81 14.01 -1.93
N TYR A 78 5.78 13.25 -1.69
CA TYR A 78 4.46 13.39 -2.29
C TYR A 78 3.38 13.60 -1.24
N VAL A 79 2.38 14.41 -1.55
CA VAL A 79 1.25 14.68 -0.66
C VAL A 79 -0.07 14.55 -1.42
N LEU A 80 -0.99 13.77 -0.87
CA LEU A 80 -2.40 13.76 -1.23
C LEU A 80 -3.18 14.46 -0.11
N THR A 81 -3.73 15.62 -0.42
CA THR A 81 -4.67 16.32 0.47
C THR A 81 -6.10 15.95 0.07
N TYR A 82 -6.99 15.81 1.04
CA TYR A 82 -8.40 15.62 0.76
C TYR A 82 -8.95 16.67 -0.21
N ASN A 83 -9.92 16.27 -1.00
CA ASN A 83 -10.63 17.14 -1.93
C ASN A 83 -12.09 16.68 -2.08
N GLU A 84 -12.88 17.32 -2.94
CA GLU A 84 -14.28 16.98 -3.16
C GLU A 84 -14.48 15.53 -3.64
N GLU A 85 -13.55 14.98 -4.42
CA GLU A 85 -13.63 13.60 -4.89
C GLU A 85 -13.36 12.60 -3.77
N THR A 86 -12.35 12.86 -2.95
CA THR A 86 -12.02 11.98 -1.80
C THR A 86 -13.12 12.03 -0.74
N LEU A 87 -13.73 13.19 -0.49
CA LEU A 87 -14.82 13.35 0.48
C LEU A 87 -16.08 12.56 0.09
N LYS A 88 -16.33 12.32 -1.20
CA LYS A 88 -17.44 11.46 -1.66
C LYS A 88 -17.25 9.98 -1.32
N LYS A 89 -16.00 9.55 -1.09
CA LYS A 89 -15.63 8.16 -0.81
C LYS A 89 -15.23 7.96 0.65
N TYR A 90 -14.65 8.98 1.26
CA TYR A 90 -14.08 8.96 2.61
C TYR A 90 -14.27 10.34 3.24
N PRO A 91 -15.29 10.53 4.09
CA PRO A 91 -15.77 11.85 4.52
C PRO A 91 -14.92 12.44 5.65
N TYR A 92 -13.61 12.40 5.49
CA TYR A 92 -12.64 12.92 6.43
C TYR A 92 -11.61 13.81 5.76
N LYS A 93 -11.17 14.84 6.47
CA LYS A 93 -10.10 15.73 6.01
C LYS A 93 -8.75 15.21 6.49
N PHE A 94 -7.87 14.91 5.54
CA PHE A 94 -6.57 14.33 5.80
C PHE A 94 -5.49 14.90 4.87
N GLU A 95 -4.24 14.74 5.25
CA GLU A 95 -3.08 14.74 4.37
C GLU A 95 -2.38 13.39 4.48
N LEU A 96 -2.12 12.76 3.35
CA LEU A 96 -1.28 11.57 3.24
C LEU A 96 0.04 11.95 2.59
N HIS A 97 1.13 11.87 3.34
CA HIS A 97 2.48 12.06 2.84
C HIS A 97 3.12 10.72 2.53
N VAL A 98 3.87 10.68 1.45
CA VAL A 98 4.69 9.53 1.04
C VAL A 98 6.09 10.04 0.75
N ILE A 99 7.08 9.50 1.46
CA ILE A 99 8.46 9.96 1.41
C ILE A 99 9.35 8.75 1.12
N TYR A 100 10.19 8.87 0.11
CA TYR A 100 11.18 7.87 -0.25
C TYR A 100 12.57 8.42 -0.03
N GLN A 101 13.38 7.74 0.75
CA GLN A 101 14.76 8.15 1.05
C GLN A 101 15.70 6.96 0.83
N ILE A 102 16.84 7.23 0.23
CA ILE A 102 17.95 6.28 0.17
C ILE A 102 18.94 6.70 1.26
N ILE A 103 19.13 5.83 2.24
CA ILE A 103 20.07 6.00 3.33
C ILE A 103 21.09 4.87 3.21
N GLU A 104 22.31 5.20 2.81
CA GLU A 104 23.36 4.24 2.47
C GLU A 104 22.87 3.24 1.39
N ASP A 105 22.70 1.97 1.73
CA ASP A 105 22.20 0.92 0.83
C ASP A 105 20.75 0.51 1.10
N THR A 106 20.02 1.33 1.85
CA THR A 106 18.63 1.03 2.28
C THR A 106 17.65 2.02 1.68
N LEU A 107 16.58 1.53 1.08
CA LEU A 107 15.42 2.35 0.74
C LEU A 107 14.47 2.41 1.93
N GLN A 108 14.32 3.59 2.49
CA GLN A 108 13.32 3.88 3.51
C GLN A 108 12.06 4.46 2.83
N VAL A 109 10.90 3.92 3.18
CA VAL A 109 9.60 4.43 2.75
C VAL A 109 8.83 4.86 3.99
N GLU A 110 8.51 6.13 4.07
CA GLU A 110 7.77 6.70 5.18
C GLU A 110 6.38 7.15 4.73
N TYR A 111 5.37 6.77 5.50
CA TYR A 111 3.99 7.21 5.34
C TYR A 111 3.57 8.03 6.56
N GLN A 112 3.11 9.25 6.32
CA GLN A 112 2.56 10.10 7.37
C GLN A 112 1.11 10.42 7.04
N VAL A 113 0.18 10.12 7.95
CA VAL A 113 -1.22 10.53 7.83
C VAL A 113 -1.50 11.61 8.87
N LYS A 114 -1.79 12.81 8.38
CA LYS A 114 -2.20 13.92 9.24
C LYS A 114 -3.71 14.02 9.27
N ASN A 115 -4.29 13.96 10.44
CA ASN A 115 -5.68 14.32 10.65
C ASN A 115 -5.80 15.84 10.71
N ILE A 116 -6.41 16.44 9.69
CA ILE A 116 -6.71 17.87 9.62
C ILE A 116 -8.22 18.14 9.69
N ASP A 117 -8.99 17.11 10.11
CA ASP A 117 -10.40 17.22 10.42
C ASP A 117 -10.59 17.66 11.88
N ASN A 118 -11.80 18.10 12.22
CA ASN A 118 -12.19 18.42 13.59
C ASN A 118 -12.68 17.19 14.39
N LYS A 119 -12.66 16.01 13.77
CA LYS A 119 -13.10 14.74 14.34
C LYS A 119 -12.04 13.65 14.18
N LYS A 120 -12.20 12.56 14.89
CA LYS A 120 -11.34 11.38 14.76
C LYS A 120 -11.53 10.73 13.39
N ILE A 121 -10.44 10.38 12.73
CA ILE A 121 -10.44 9.65 11.48
C ILE A 121 -10.02 8.18 11.69
N TYR A 122 -10.50 7.27 10.84
CA TYR A 122 -10.18 5.85 10.88
C TYR A 122 -9.70 5.43 9.50
N PHE A 123 -8.55 4.78 9.41
CA PHE A 123 -7.98 4.33 8.14
C PHE A 123 -7.17 3.05 8.29
N GLY A 124 -7.00 2.33 7.18
CA GLY A 124 -5.96 1.36 6.97
C GLY A 124 -4.93 1.92 6.00
N LEU A 125 -3.67 1.58 6.19
CA LEU A 125 -2.56 2.02 5.35
C LEU A 125 -1.63 0.84 5.07
N GLY A 126 -1.11 0.74 3.85
CA GLY A 126 -0.13 -0.29 3.48
C GLY A 126 0.61 0.03 2.19
N GLY A 127 1.78 -0.57 2.04
CA GLY A 127 2.50 -0.66 0.79
C GLY A 127 2.26 -2.02 0.13
N HIS A 128 2.28 -2.06 -1.20
CA HIS A 128 2.07 -3.30 -1.96
C HIS A 128 3.13 -3.47 -3.06
N PRO A 129 4.43 -3.54 -2.68
CA PRO A 129 5.49 -3.71 -3.65
C PRO A 129 5.45 -5.10 -4.27
N ALA A 130 5.55 -5.20 -5.60
CA ALA A 130 5.76 -6.43 -6.32
C ALA A 130 7.24 -6.56 -6.67
N PHE A 131 7.94 -7.47 -6.02
CA PHE A 131 9.34 -7.73 -6.31
C PHE A 131 9.49 -8.72 -7.46
N SER A 132 10.48 -8.46 -8.34
CA SER A 132 10.87 -9.36 -9.40
C SER A 132 11.74 -10.47 -8.83
N CYS A 133 11.16 -11.64 -8.59
CA CYS A 133 11.86 -12.80 -8.08
C CYS A 133 11.34 -14.08 -8.76
N ASP A 134 12.24 -14.99 -9.04
CA ASP A 134 11.90 -16.32 -9.55
C ASP A 134 11.87 -17.32 -8.39
N TYR A 135 10.68 -17.56 -7.86
CA TYR A 135 10.50 -18.50 -6.75
C TYR A 135 10.85 -19.95 -7.10
N SER A 136 10.87 -20.30 -8.39
CA SER A 136 11.21 -21.67 -8.83
C SER A 136 12.67 -22.02 -8.54
N THR A 137 13.54 -21.03 -8.40
CA THR A 137 14.98 -21.23 -8.16
C THR A 137 15.32 -21.51 -6.69
N GLY A 138 14.41 -21.20 -5.75
CA GLY A 138 14.68 -21.24 -4.31
C GLY A 138 15.76 -20.26 -3.84
N GLN A 139 16.10 -19.25 -4.66
CA GLN A 139 17.17 -18.27 -4.37
C GLN A 139 16.67 -17.04 -3.60
N TYR A 140 15.36 -16.94 -3.34
CA TYR A 140 14.73 -15.81 -2.70
C TYR A 140 14.00 -16.25 -1.45
N GLU A 141 14.18 -15.51 -0.38
CA GLU A 141 13.48 -15.71 0.88
C GLU A 141 13.05 -14.38 1.47
N ILE A 142 12.02 -14.41 2.29
CA ILE A 142 11.62 -13.26 3.11
C ILE A 142 12.19 -13.49 4.51
N VAL A 143 13.05 -12.59 4.94
CA VAL A 143 13.69 -12.65 6.25
C VAL A 143 13.09 -11.56 7.13
N PHE A 144 12.71 -11.92 8.35
CA PHE A 144 12.25 -11.00 9.40
C PHE A 144 13.34 -10.86 10.46
N ASP A 145 13.45 -9.69 11.07
CA ASP A 145 14.45 -9.41 12.13
C ASP A 145 14.26 -10.31 13.34
N GLU A 146 13.01 -10.66 13.64
CA GLU A 146 12.65 -11.61 14.67
C GLU A 146 12.05 -12.87 14.06
N LYS A 147 12.30 -14.03 14.69
CA LYS A 147 11.73 -15.30 14.25
C LYS A 147 10.22 -15.31 14.47
N GLU A 148 9.48 -15.41 13.38
CA GLU A 148 8.03 -15.51 13.38
C GLU A 148 7.58 -16.95 13.64
N ASP A 149 7.49 -17.34 14.92
CA ASP A 149 7.10 -18.70 15.31
C ASP A 149 5.62 -19.02 15.06
N LYS A 150 4.76 -18.00 14.95
CA LYS A 150 3.30 -18.16 14.77
C LYS A 150 2.69 -17.02 13.97
N ILE A 151 2.88 -17.01 12.67
CA ILE A 151 2.15 -16.07 11.80
C ILE A 151 0.73 -16.61 11.61
N LYS A 152 -0.24 -15.96 12.22
CA LYS A 152 -1.66 -16.20 11.94
C LYS A 152 -2.09 -15.35 10.76
N PHE A 153 -2.58 -15.97 9.72
CA PHE A 153 -3.24 -15.26 8.64
C PHE A 153 -4.74 -15.60 8.59
N LEU A 154 -5.52 -14.61 8.24
CA LEU A 154 -6.95 -14.79 8.06
C LEU A 154 -7.18 -15.34 6.66
N LYS A 155 -7.86 -16.49 6.54
CA LYS A 155 -8.28 -17.01 5.25
C LYS A 155 -9.22 -16.03 4.56
N LEU A 156 -9.09 -15.95 3.24
CA LEU A 156 -10.00 -15.18 2.42
C LEU A 156 -11.01 -16.10 1.75
N LYS A 157 -12.29 -15.73 1.83
CA LYS A 157 -13.37 -16.32 1.06
C LYS A 157 -14.00 -15.25 0.18
N ASN A 158 -13.92 -15.40 -1.14
CA ASN A 158 -14.40 -14.41 -2.10
C ASN A 158 -13.76 -13.00 -1.92
N GLY A 159 -12.48 -12.95 -1.49
CA GLY A 159 -11.76 -11.70 -1.26
C GLY A 159 -12.10 -10.99 0.05
N LEU A 160 -12.91 -11.59 0.91
CA LEU A 160 -13.24 -11.10 2.25
C LEU A 160 -12.61 -11.99 3.31
N ILE A 161 -12.35 -11.45 4.49
CA ILE A 161 -11.83 -12.20 5.63
C ILE A 161 -12.88 -13.24 6.04
N ASP A 162 -12.48 -14.52 6.06
CA ASP A 162 -13.26 -15.61 6.63
C ASP A 162 -12.98 -15.68 8.14
N THR A 163 -13.89 -15.14 8.93
CA THR A 163 -13.76 -15.10 10.39
C THR A 163 -13.85 -16.47 11.07
N GLU A 164 -14.32 -17.50 10.34
CA GLU A 164 -14.49 -18.86 10.87
C GLU A 164 -13.20 -19.69 10.80
N LYS A 165 -12.19 -19.26 10.02
CA LYS A 165 -10.96 -20.03 9.80
C LYS A 165 -9.71 -19.14 9.84
N ALA A 166 -9.04 -19.13 10.99
CA ALA A 166 -7.66 -18.65 11.09
C ALA A 166 -6.70 -19.85 10.99
N ASN A 167 -5.71 -19.80 10.09
CA ASN A 167 -4.66 -20.81 10.00
C ASN A 167 -3.31 -20.21 10.39
N ASN A 168 -2.43 -21.04 10.97
CA ASN A 168 -1.00 -20.71 11.07
C ASN A 168 -0.33 -20.96 9.70
N ILE A 169 0.48 -20.00 9.22
CA ILE A 169 1.22 -20.14 7.96
C ILE A 169 2.30 -21.23 8.07
N LEU A 170 2.79 -21.49 9.28
CA LEU A 170 3.94 -22.37 9.54
C LEU A 170 3.55 -23.81 9.92
N GLU A 171 2.29 -24.21 9.77
CA GLU A 171 1.83 -25.58 10.07
C GLU A 171 1.69 -26.48 8.82
N ASN A 172 2.47 -26.20 7.74
CA ASN A 172 2.56 -27.09 6.57
C ASN A 172 3.98 -27.52 6.32
#